data_f6e77e168d99a5906a5cdaef7129349e
#
_entry.id   f6e77e168d99a5906a5cdaef7129349e
#
_cell.length_a   1.000
_cell.length_b   1.000
_cell.length_c   1.000
_cell.angle_alpha   90.00
_cell.angle_beta   90.00
_cell.angle_gamma   90.00
#
_symmetry.space_group_name_H-M   'P 1'
#
loop_
_entity.id
_entity.type
_entity.pdbx_description
1 polymer ?
#
loop_
_entity_poly.entity_id
_entity_poly.type
_entity_poly.pdbx_seq_one_letter_code
_entity_poly.pdbx_strand_id
1 'polypeptide(L)'
;MIKYYIFILVFFINTIAFSDSEALLKRLINTNECIDCDFSNLELKGANFWNANMMRSDFFKTNLTKSNLQGSNLVEVNFNQTVLIGAKLQGTNLNNTNFEKARVTAAYLIGASLVKARLNNADFRGADMQAVEFTNGEAVNSTMKSINFAGANLSNSNLSNSDFSDANFTGANLQGVNFTGANLKNVNFTGSNLSNVNFTGTSMKNTKFLSSNLSNIDFNNIDISQAYFEDIFFCGKRILGEIRARSIFDGIITEKKEDNISILMSLSCY
;
A
#
# COMPACT_ATOMS: atom_id res chain seq x y z
N MET A 1 33.98 -8.73 -12.79
CA MET A 1 34.64 -7.50 -13.26
C MET A 1 33.58 -6.54 -13.81
N ILE A 2 32.71 -5.96 -12.96
CA ILE A 2 31.86 -4.80 -13.27
C ILE A 2 31.68 -4.05 -11.93
N LYS A 3 32.72 -3.35 -11.52
CA LYS A 3 32.74 -2.54 -10.27
C LYS A 3 32.83 -1.02 -10.56
N TYR A 4 32.54 -0.60 -11.76
CA TYR A 4 32.66 0.80 -12.14
C TYR A 4 31.39 1.22 -12.86
N TYR A 5 30.57 2.07 -12.21
CA TYR A 5 29.80 3.19 -12.73
C TYR A 5 28.89 3.71 -11.62
N ILE A 6 29.51 4.33 -10.59
CA ILE A 6 28.83 5.37 -9.85
C ILE A 6 29.65 6.64 -10.11
N PHE A 7 29.45 7.27 -11.25
CA PHE A 7 29.84 8.67 -11.44
C PHE A 7 28.70 9.51 -10.88
N ILE A 8 28.89 9.93 -9.64
CA ILE A 8 28.02 10.88 -8.96
C ILE A 8 28.34 12.24 -9.57
N LEU A 9 27.40 12.78 -10.36
CA LEU A 9 27.40 14.20 -10.67
C LEU A 9 26.85 14.94 -9.45
N VAL A 10 27.72 15.19 -8.48
CA VAL A 10 27.41 16.03 -7.33
C VAL A 10 27.96 17.41 -7.60
N PHE A 11 27.11 18.34 -8.02
CA PHE A 11 27.46 19.76 -8.09
C PHE A 11 26.82 20.53 -6.93
N PHE A 12 27.72 21.04 -6.08
CA PHE A 12 27.60 22.18 -5.15
C PHE A 12 26.36 22.32 -4.26
N ILE A 13 26.53 22.07 -2.96
CA ILE A 13 26.13 22.95 -1.84
C ILE A 13 26.81 22.45 -0.55
N ASN A 14 27.55 23.33 0.14
CA ASN A 14 28.18 23.22 1.46
C ASN A 14 29.32 22.20 1.66
N THR A 15 30.54 22.71 1.70
CA THR A 15 31.82 21.96 1.70
C THR A 15 32.14 21.12 2.95
N ILE A 16 31.42 21.24 4.05
CA ILE A 16 31.69 20.45 5.28
C ILE A 16 30.78 19.21 5.35
N ALA A 17 29.48 19.32 5.05
CA ALA A 17 28.55 18.19 4.99
C ALA A 17 28.87 17.22 3.83
N PHE A 18 29.60 17.66 2.82
CA PHE A 18 29.96 16.87 1.65
C PHE A 18 31.05 15.82 1.94
N SER A 19 32.02 16.11 2.83
CA SER A 19 33.07 15.16 3.17
C SER A 19 32.55 13.95 3.96
N ASP A 20 31.57 14.16 4.83
CA ASP A 20 31.01 13.10 5.66
C ASP A 20 30.11 12.17 4.84
N SER A 21 29.25 12.71 3.98
CA SER A 21 28.38 11.90 3.12
C SER A 21 29.18 11.09 2.07
N GLU A 22 30.28 11.63 1.54
CA GLU A 22 31.18 10.89 0.64
C GLU A 22 31.85 9.71 1.36
N ALA A 23 32.28 9.89 2.61
CA ALA A 23 32.85 8.83 3.42
C ALA A 23 31.82 7.72 3.72
N LEU A 24 30.55 8.09 4.03
CA LEU A 24 29.47 7.13 4.26
C LEU A 24 29.14 6.33 2.98
N LEU A 25 29.01 6.99 1.82
CA LEU A 25 28.78 6.31 0.55
C LEU A 25 29.93 5.38 0.18
N LYS A 26 31.17 5.78 0.41
CA LYS A 26 32.35 4.95 0.18
C LYS A 26 32.38 3.73 1.12
N ARG A 27 32.00 3.91 2.38
CA ARG A 27 31.83 2.81 3.32
C ARG A 27 30.76 1.84 2.79
N LEU A 28 29.56 2.32 2.45
CA LEU A 28 28.46 1.50 1.93
C LEU A 28 28.86 0.73 0.67
N ILE A 29 29.55 1.36 -0.26
CA ILE A 29 30.02 0.73 -1.51
C ILE A 29 31.02 -0.39 -1.22
N ASN A 30 31.93 -0.20 -0.26
CA ASN A 30 33.02 -1.13 0.02
C ASN A 30 32.56 -2.30 0.90
N THR A 31 31.68 -2.05 1.87
CA THR A 31 31.27 -3.03 2.89
C THR A 31 29.87 -3.56 2.72
N ASN A 32 29.06 -2.93 1.84
CA ASN A 32 27.63 -3.15 1.70
C ASN A 32 26.85 -2.89 3.01
N GLU A 33 27.42 -2.10 3.93
CA GLU A 33 26.86 -1.82 5.24
C GLU A 33 27.04 -0.35 5.65
N CYS A 34 25.93 0.27 6.07
CA CYS A 34 25.92 1.60 6.67
C CYS A 34 24.74 1.75 7.62
N ILE A 35 24.86 1.17 8.81
CA ILE A 35 23.86 1.24 9.88
C ILE A 35 23.96 2.60 10.57
N ASP A 36 22.80 3.20 10.95
CA ASP A 36 22.69 4.51 11.60
C ASP A 36 23.37 5.65 10.80
N CYS A 37 23.39 5.55 9.45
CA CYS A 37 24.01 6.53 8.58
C CYS A 37 23.05 7.66 8.20
N ASP A 38 23.55 8.87 8.11
CA ASP A 38 22.80 10.03 7.63
C ASP A 38 23.05 10.26 6.13
N PHE A 39 22.04 9.97 5.32
CA PHE A 39 21.98 10.24 3.89
C PHE A 39 20.96 11.34 3.57
N SER A 40 20.55 12.12 4.57
CA SER A 40 19.52 13.14 4.40
C SER A 40 19.93 14.22 3.40
N ASN A 41 18.91 14.72 2.64
CA ASN A 41 19.06 15.79 1.65
C ASN A 41 20.04 15.48 0.49
N LEU A 42 20.41 14.22 0.23
CA LEU A 42 21.33 13.83 -0.83
C LEU A 42 20.61 13.55 -2.16
N GLU A 43 21.31 13.77 -3.27
CA GLU A 43 20.93 13.36 -4.62
C GLU A 43 21.54 12.00 -4.95
N LEU A 44 20.78 10.91 -4.70
CA LEU A 44 21.20 9.52 -4.90
C LEU A 44 20.41 8.83 -6.02
N LYS A 45 20.02 9.60 -7.02
CA LYS A 45 19.28 9.12 -8.19
C LYS A 45 20.04 8.00 -8.91
N GLY A 46 19.37 6.85 -9.09
CA GLY A 46 19.94 5.69 -9.76
C GLY A 46 21.03 4.96 -8.96
N ALA A 47 21.24 5.33 -7.70
CA ALA A 47 22.22 4.64 -6.84
C ALA A 47 21.90 3.15 -6.70
N ASN A 48 22.95 2.33 -6.60
CA ASN A 48 22.82 0.90 -6.43
C ASN A 48 23.19 0.49 -5.00
N PHE A 49 22.18 0.13 -4.22
CA PHE A 49 22.26 -0.33 -2.83
C PHE A 49 21.73 -1.77 -2.70
N TRP A 50 21.88 -2.57 -3.73
CA TRP A 50 21.43 -3.96 -3.76
C TRP A 50 21.99 -4.77 -2.59
N ASN A 51 21.11 -5.46 -1.84
CA ASN A 51 21.42 -6.24 -0.64
C ASN A 51 22.20 -5.46 0.45
N ALA A 52 22.14 -4.15 0.47
CA ALA A 52 22.82 -3.34 1.47
C ALA A 52 22.11 -3.42 2.84
N ASN A 53 22.89 -3.37 3.91
CA ASN A 53 22.38 -3.21 5.27
C ASN A 53 22.48 -1.74 5.68
N MET A 54 21.33 -1.06 5.73
CA MET A 54 21.21 0.36 6.05
C MET A 54 20.19 0.61 7.17
N MET A 55 20.09 -0.34 8.11
CA MET A 55 19.17 -0.23 9.25
C MET A 55 19.30 1.11 9.96
N ARG A 56 18.17 1.68 10.39
CA ARG A 56 18.06 2.93 11.16
C ARG A 56 18.72 4.16 10.52
N SER A 57 19.04 4.09 9.23
CA SER A 57 19.61 5.22 8.52
C SER A 57 18.56 6.27 8.16
N ASP A 58 19.02 7.51 7.98
CA ASP A 58 18.18 8.66 7.65
C ASP A 58 18.31 9.01 6.15
N PHE A 59 17.20 8.93 5.42
CA PHE A 59 17.05 9.37 4.03
C PHE A 59 16.08 10.55 3.91
N PHE A 60 15.91 11.33 4.97
CA PHE A 60 15.03 12.49 4.97
C PHE A 60 15.30 13.42 3.77
N LYS A 61 14.26 13.69 2.96
CA LYS A 61 14.35 14.53 1.74
C LYS A 61 15.36 14.07 0.70
N THR A 62 15.85 12.86 0.74
CA THR A 62 16.80 12.31 -0.23
C THR A 62 16.12 11.98 -1.54
N ASN A 63 16.80 12.18 -2.66
CA ASN A 63 16.33 11.75 -3.96
C ASN A 63 16.91 10.40 -4.34
N LEU A 64 16.09 9.35 -4.23
CA LEU A 64 16.38 7.95 -4.61
C LEU A 64 15.66 7.53 -5.90
N THR A 65 15.30 8.48 -6.76
CA THR A 65 14.60 8.17 -8.02
C THR A 65 15.36 7.12 -8.82
N LYS A 66 14.66 6.02 -9.20
CA LYS A 66 15.21 4.89 -9.96
C LYS A 66 16.42 4.19 -9.32
N SER A 67 16.62 4.35 -8.02
CA SER A 67 17.64 3.59 -7.27
C SER A 67 17.30 2.12 -7.18
N ASN A 68 18.32 1.29 -6.96
CA ASN A 68 18.18 -0.14 -6.72
C ASN A 68 18.46 -0.46 -5.25
N LEU A 69 17.42 -0.77 -4.51
CA LEU A 69 17.43 -1.14 -3.08
C LEU A 69 17.01 -2.62 -2.88
N GLN A 70 16.93 -3.42 -3.96
CA GLN A 70 16.47 -4.80 -3.91
C GLN A 70 17.20 -5.64 -2.85
N GLY A 71 16.43 -6.41 -2.06
CA GLY A 71 16.96 -7.31 -1.05
C GLY A 71 17.65 -6.63 0.12
N SER A 72 17.66 -5.31 0.20
CA SER A 72 18.33 -4.58 1.28
C SER A 72 17.58 -4.68 2.61
N ASN A 73 18.33 -4.52 3.69
CA ASN A 73 17.80 -4.40 5.04
C ASN A 73 17.66 -2.92 5.42
N LEU A 74 16.42 -2.45 5.48
CA LEU A 74 16.02 -1.07 5.69
C LEU A 74 15.15 -0.91 6.94
N VAL A 75 15.25 -1.80 7.91
CA VAL A 75 14.48 -1.76 9.15
C VAL A 75 14.69 -0.43 9.86
N GLU A 76 13.58 0.20 10.29
CA GLU A 76 13.57 1.48 11.01
C GLU A 76 14.19 2.67 10.26
N VAL A 77 14.34 2.58 8.94
CA VAL A 77 14.84 3.68 8.11
C VAL A 77 13.83 4.83 8.07
N ASN A 78 14.33 6.04 8.10
CA ASN A 78 13.55 7.25 7.88
C ASN A 78 13.54 7.65 6.40
N PHE A 79 12.43 7.42 5.70
CA PHE A 79 12.16 7.89 4.33
C PHE A 79 11.21 9.10 4.29
N ASN A 80 11.06 9.85 5.39
CA ASN A 80 10.17 11.01 5.41
C ASN A 80 10.55 12.02 4.32
N GLN A 81 9.56 12.40 3.48
CA GLN A 81 9.74 13.31 2.33
C GLN A 81 10.75 12.83 1.27
N THR A 82 11.17 11.59 1.29
CA THR A 82 12.10 11.00 0.29
C THR A 82 11.40 10.84 -1.06
N VAL A 83 12.15 10.98 -2.15
CA VAL A 83 11.69 10.72 -3.51
C VAL A 83 12.21 9.37 -3.98
N LEU A 84 11.31 8.38 -4.13
CA LEU A 84 11.58 6.99 -4.53
C LEU A 84 10.90 6.62 -5.85
N ILE A 85 10.66 7.60 -6.74
CA ILE A 85 9.94 7.37 -8.00
C ILE A 85 10.66 6.32 -8.85
N GLY A 86 9.95 5.23 -9.18
CA GLY A 86 10.48 4.12 -9.97
C GLY A 86 11.63 3.37 -9.30
N ALA A 87 11.83 3.52 -8.00
CA ALA A 87 12.85 2.77 -7.25
C ALA A 87 12.52 1.28 -7.19
N LYS A 88 13.55 0.43 -7.11
CA LYS A 88 13.45 -1.01 -6.98
C LYS A 88 13.66 -1.40 -5.53
N LEU A 89 12.60 -1.92 -4.89
CA LEU A 89 12.53 -2.29 -3.48
C LEU A 89 12.04 -3.74 -3.31
N GLN A 90 12.13 -4.59 -4.34
CA GLN A 90 11.65 -5.97 -4.27
C GLN A 90 12.39 -6.76 -3.20
N GLY A 91 11.63 -7.50 -2.37
CA GLY A 91 12.19 -8.35 -1.32
C GLY A 91 12.97 -7.61 -0.23
N THR A 92 12.77 -6.29 -0.08
CA THR A 92 13.39 -5.50 0.99
C THR A 92 12.72 -5.75 2.33
N ASN A 93 13.49 -5.60 3.41
CA ASN A 93 12.96 -5.50 4.75
C ASN A 93 12.80 -4.03 5.14
N LEU A 94 11.56 -3.55 5.14
CA LEU A 94 11.14 -2.17 5.42
C LEU A 94 10.31 -2.10 6.72
N ASN A 95 10.49 -3.03 7.65
CA ASN A 95 9.71 -3.05 8.88
C ASN A 95 9.99 -1.81 9.74
N ASN A 96 8.93 -1.26 10.32
CA ASN A 96 8.96 -0.04 11.17
C ASN A 96 9.51 1.21 10.45
N THR A 97 9.55 1.24 9.11
CA THR A 97 10.03 2.41 8.35
C THR A 97 9.04 3.56 8.38
N ASN A 98 9.57 4.77 8.22
CA ASN A 98 8.78 5.99 8.10
C ASN A 98 8.83 6.54 6.68
N PHE A 99 7.73 6.37 5.91
CA PHE A 99 7.54 6.94 4.56
C PHE A 99 6.62 8.18 4.58
N GLU A 100 6.41 8.82 5.72
CA GLU A 100 5.50 9.96 5.79
C GLU A 100 5.86 11.03 4.75
N LYS A 101 4.88 11.44 3.93
CA LYS A 101 5.04 12.42 2.83
C LYS A 101 6.05 11.99 1.75
N ALA A 102 6.47 10.72 1.70
CA ALA A 102 7.36 10.23 0.65
C ALA A 102 6.64 10.16 -0.71
N ARG A 103 7.41 10.26 -1.79
CA ARG A 103 6.95 10.08 -3.17
C ARG A 103 7.48 8.75 -3.72
N VAL A 104 6.61 7.74 -3.78
CA VAL A 104 6.96 6.35 -4.13
C VAL A 104 6.23 5.90 -5.42
N THR A 105 5.88 6.88 -6.25
CA THR A 105 5.11 6.65 -7.49
C THR A 105 5.83 5.67 -8.41
N ALA A 106 5.08 4.68 -8.93
CA ALA A 106 5.56 3.64 -9.85
C ALA A 106 6.80 2.87 -9.35
N ALA A 107 7.01 2.80 -8.02
CA ALA A 107 8.07 1.99 -7.44
C ALA A 107 7.69 0.50 -7.41
N TYR A 108 8.68 -0.37 -7.33
CA TYR A 108 8.53 -1.83 -7.31
C TYR A 108 8.87 -2.36 -5.92
N LEU A 109 7.85 -2.84 -5.17
CA LEU A 109 8.00 -3.36 -3.80
C LEU A 109 7.58 -4.84 -3.68
N ILE A 110 7.49 -5.58 -4.78
CA ILE A 110 7.00 -6.96 -4.79
C ILE A 110 7.70 -7.79 -3.71
N GLY A 111 6.91 -8.43 -2.83
CA GLY A 111 7.40 -9.29 -1.76
C GLY A 111 8.20 -8.56 -0.67
N ALA A 112 8.15 -7.24 -0.58
CA ALA A 112 8.77 -6.50 0.50
C ALA A 112 8.01 -6.68 1.82
N SER A 113 8.73 -6.60 2.95
CA SER A 113 8.14 -6.59 4.29
C SER A 113 8.08 -5.16 4.83
N LEU A 114 6.86 -4.67 5.08
CA LEU A 114 6.56 -3.33 5.60
C LEU A 114 5.75 -3.41 6.92
N VAL A 115 5.98 -4.43 7.73
CA VAL A 115 5.27 -4.60 9.01
C VAL A 115 5.43 -3.36 9.88
N LYS A 116 4.29 -2.77 10.32
CA LYS A 116 4.24 -1.55 11.12
C LYS A 116 4.88 -0.32 10.45
N ALA A 117 5.05 -0.32 9.14
CA ALA A 117 5.53 0.86 8.42
C ALA A 117 4.46 1.98 8.41
N ARG A 118 4.92 3.24 8.38
CA ARG A 118 4.09 4.44 8.37
C ARG A 118 4.19 5.12 7.00
N LEU A 119 3.08 5.10 6.25
CA LEU A 119 2.98 5.67 4.90
C LEU A 119 2.04 6.90 4.87
N ASN A 120 1.80 7.55 6.02
CA ASN A 120 0.81 8.62 6.12
C ASN A 120 1.16 9.81 5.20
N ASN A 121 0.15 10.34 4.48
CA ASN A 121 0.31 11.43 3.52
C ASN A 121 1.27 11.14 2.36
N ALA A 122 1.63 9.89 2.09
CA ALA A 122 2.56 9.51 1.03
C ALA A 122 1.86 9.30 -0.32
N ASP A 123 2.63 9.39 -1.40
CA ASP A 123 2.17 9.17 -2.77
C ASP A 123 2.76 7.87 -3.34
N PHE A 124 1.93 6.81 -3.39
CA PHE A 124 2.25 5.48 -3.92
C PHE A 124 1.52 5.17 -5.24
N ARG A 125 1.09 6.19 -5.99
CA ARG A 125 0.34 5.97 -7.23
C ARG A 125 1.06 5.03 -8.19
N GLY A 126 0.35 3.99 -8.64
CA GLY A 126 0.87 3.00 -9.58
C GLY A 126 2.05 2.18 -9.06
N ALA A 127 2.32 2.18 -7.76
CA ALA A 127 3.35 1.30 -7.20
C ALA A 127 2.91 -0.17 -7.28
N ASP A 128 3.88 -1.07 -7.50
CA ASP A 128 3.67 -2.50 -7.49
C ASP A 128 4.06 -3.09 -6.14
N MET A 129 3.03 -3.40 -5.34
CA MET A 129 3.13 -3.93 -3.98
C MET A 129 2.54 -5.34 -3.87
N GLN A 130 2.65 -6.15 -4.93
CA GLN A 130 2.21 -7.54 -4.90
C GLN A 130 2.91 -8.32 -3.80
N ALA A 131 2.14 -9.18 -3.10
CA ALA A 131 2.63 -10.07 -2.06
C ALA A 131 3.45 -9.38 -0.95
N VAL A 132 3.23 -8.09 -0.68
CA VAL A 132 3.87 -7.40 0.45
C VAL A 132 3.25 -7.82 1.77
N GLU A 133 4.04 -7.74 2.84
CA GLU A 133 3.58 -7.82 4.23
C GLU A 133 3.46 -6.40 4.81
N PHE A 134 2.23 -5.88 4.94
CA PHE A 134 1.94 -4.56 5.50
C PHE A 134 1.05 -4.63 6.74
N THR A 135 1.25 -5.66 7.56
CA THR A 135 0.45 -5.89 8.76
C THR A 135 0.67 -4.81 9.82
N ASN A 136 -0.43 -4.35 10.45
CA ASN A 136 -0.41 -3.28 11.44
C ASN A 136 0.23 -1.97 10.94
N GLY A 137 0.27 -1.75 9.64
CA GLY A 137 0.80 -0.53 9.02
C GLY A 137 -0.20 0.61 9.02
N GLU A 138 0.28 1.81 8.75
CA GLU A 138 -0.53 3.02 8.64
C GLU A 138 -0.32 3.71 7.30
N ALA A 139 -1.42 4.00 6.59
CA ALA A 139 -1.41 4.76 5.34
C ALA A 139 -2.62 5.71 5.30
N VAL A 140 -2.68 6.59 6.30
CA VAL A 140 -3.76 7.56 6.46
C VAL A 140 -3.54 8.77 5.55
N ASN A 141 -4.60 9.27 4.89
CA ASN A 141 -4.57 10.41 3.97
C ASN A 141 -3.57 10.24 2.81
N SER A 142 -3.32 9.01 2.37
CA SER A 142 -2.34 8.69 1.33
C SER A 142 -2.98 8.60 -0.05
N THR A 143 -2.18 8.81 -1.09
CA THR A 143 -2.62 8.61 -2.48
C THR A 143 -2.06 7.29 -3.00
N MET A 144 -2.96 6.30 -3.16
CA MET A 144 -2.63 4.93 -3.59
C MET A 144 -3.41 4.52 -4.85
N LYS A 145 -3.73 5.51 -5.69
CA LYS A 145 -4.46 5.28 -6.93
C LYS A 145 -3.71 4.30 -7.83
N SER A 146 -4.45 3.32 -8.39
CA SER A 146 -3.92 2.28 -9.28
C SER A 146 -2.77 1.45 -8.68
N ILE A 147 -2.69 1.38 -7.35
CA ILE A 147 -1.71 0.53 -6.66
C ILE A 147 -2.05 -0.95 -6.84
N ASN A 148 -1.03 -1.80 -6.91
CA ASN A 148 -1.22 -3.24 -7.04
C ASN A 148 -0.84 -3.94 -5.72
N PHE A 149 -1.84 -4.39 -4.96
CA PHE A 149 -1.72 -5.19 -3.73
C PHE A 149 -2.16 -6.65 -3.91
N ALA A 150 -2.09 -7.19 -5.13
CA ALA A 150 -2.50 -8.57 -5.36
C ALA A 150 -1.71 -9.54 -4.47
N GLY A 151 -2.43 -10.41 -3.74
CA GLY A 151 -1.85 -11.38 -2.82
C GLY A 151 -1.15 -10.80 -1.59
N ALA A 152 -1.25 -9.50 -1.34
CA ALA A 152 -0.63 -8.85 -0.18
C ALA A 152 -1.35 -9.15 1.13
N ASN A 153 -0.63 -9.06 2.24
CA ASN A 153 -1.20 -9.13 3.58
C ASN A 153 -1.19 -7.75 4.24
N LEU A 154 -2.38 -7.15 4.36
CA LEU A 154 -2.58 -5.84 4.98
C LEU A 154 -3.35 -5.93 6.31
N SER A 155 -3.44 -7.12 6.91
CA SER A 155 -4.29 -7.33 8.09
C SER A 155 -4.00 -6.33 9.22
N ASN A 156 -5.10 -5.84 9.83
CA ASN A 156 -5.09 -4.88 10.94
C ASN A 156 -4.42 -3.53 10.62
N SER A 157 -4.26 -3.17 9.35
CA SER A 157 -3.70 -1.87 8.96
C SER A 157 -4.77 -0.76 8.97
N ASN A 158 -4.30 0.49 9.13
CA ASN A 158 -5.13 1.68 9.04
C ASN A 158 -4.91 2.38 7.69
N LEU A 159 -5.91 2.31 6.81
CA LEU A 159 -5.92 2.84 5.45
C LEU A 159 -6.94 3.98 5.29
N SER A 160 -7.35 4.60 6.39
CA SER A 160 -8.43 5.59 6.41
C SER A 160 -8.12 6.85 5.61
N ASN A 161 -9.17 7.45 5.04
CA ASN A 161 -9.13 8.70 4.28
C ASN A 161 -8.18 8.70 3.07
N SER A 162 -7.83 7.53 2.54
CA SER A 162 -6.86 7.39 1.44
C SER A 162 -7.55 7.12 0.11
N ASP A 163 -6.90 7.51 -0.99
CA ASP A 163 -7.40 7.27 -2.34
C ASP A 163 -6.83 5.98 -2.91
N PHE A 164 -7.67 4.93 -2.95
CA PHE A 164 -7.38 3.64 -3.57
C PHE A 164 -8.10 3.46 -4.92
N SER A 165 -8.58 4.54 -5.53
CA SER A 165 -9.27 4.40 -6.82
C SER A 165 -8.44 3.60 -7.82
N ASP A 166 -9.11 2.69 -8.55
CA ASP A 166 -8.52 1.80 -9.53
C ASP A 166 -7.48 0.78 -8.95
N ALA A 167 -7.41 0.58 -7.62
CA ALA A 167 -6.46 -0.35 -6.98
C ALA A 167 -6.86 -1.82 -7.17
N ASN A 168 -5.84 -2.68 -7.16
CA ASN A 168 -5.99 -4.14 -7.24
C ASN A 168 -5.63 -4.81 -5.92
N PHE A 169 -6.62 -5.40 -5.23
CA PHE A 169 -6.47 -6.20 -4.02
C PHE A 169 -6.83 -7.68 -4.24
N THR A 170 -6.73 -8.17 -5.48
CA THR A 170 -7.06 -9.58 -5.79
C THR A 170 -6.29 -10.54 -4.89
N GLY A 171 -7.01 -11.42 -4.18
CA GLY A 171 -6.43 -12.41 -3.29
C GLY A 171 -5.73 -11.87 -2.04
N ALA A 172 -5.89 -10.58 -1.73
CA ALA A 172 -5.25 -9.96 -0.56
C ALA A 172 -5.92 -10.39 0.76
N ASN A 173 -5.12 -10.44 1.84
CA ASN A 173 -5.63 -10.54 3.20
C ASN A 173 -5.81 -9.13 3.79
N LEU A 174 -7.06 -8.73 3.98
CA LEU A 174 -7.48 -7.42 4.47
C LEU A 174 -8.20 -7.52 5.83
N GLN A 175 -8.09 -8.65 6.52
CA GLN A 175 -8.77 -8.87 7.80
C GLN A 175 -8.52 -7.71 8.77
N GLY A 176 -9.61 -7.13 9.30
CA GLY A 176 -9.54 -6.06 10.31
C GLY A 176 -9.00 -4.72 9.81
N VAL A 177 -8.89 -4.51 8.50
CA VAL A 177 -8.43 -3.24 7.92
C VAL A 177 -9.46 -2.14 8.17
N ASN A 178 -8.96 -0.94 8.49
CA ASN A 178 -9.77 0.27 8.57
C ASN A 178 -9.68 1.08 7.26
N PHE A 179 -10.76 1.09 6.46
CA PHE A 179 -10.92 1.93 5.27
C PHE A 179 -11.81 3.17 5.49
N THR A 180 -12.12 3.55 6.73
CA THR A 180 -13.01 4.68 7.02
C THR A 180 -12.69 5.89 6.13
N GLY A 181 -13.70 6.41 5.41
CA GLY A 181 -13.56 7.58 4.54
C GLY A 181 -12.71 7.39 3.28
N ALA A 182 -12.25 6.17 2.99
CA ALA A 182 -11.41 5.90 1.82
C ALA A 182 -12.21 5.96 0.50
N ASN A 183 -11.54 6.34 -0.59
CA ASN A 183 -12.06 6.25 -1.94
C ASN A 183 -11.70 4.88 -2.54
N LEU A 184 -12.71 4.01 -2.69
CA LEU A 184 -12.58 2.66 -3.23
C LEU A 184 -13.18 2.51 -4.64
N LYS A 185 -13.38 3.61 -5.36
CA LYS A 185 -13.93 3.58 -6.72
C LYS A 185 -13.10 2.68 -7.64
N ASN A 186 -13.79 1.78 -8.37
CA ASN A 186 -13.21 0.83 -9.32
C ASN A 186 -12.21 -0.16 -8.69
N VAL A 187 -12.19 -0.34 -7.36
CA VAL A 187 -11.29 -1.27 -6.68
C VAL A 187 -11.70 -2.71 -6.96
N ASN A 188 -10.71 -3.58 -7.13
CA ASN A 188 -10.92 -5.02 -7.30
C ASN A 188 -10.51 -5.79 -6.03
N PHE A 189 -11.49 -6.35 -5.31
CA PHE A 189 -11.31 -7.23 -4.14
C PHE A 189 -11.57 -8.72 -4.45
N THR A 190 -11.48 -9.12 -5.71
CA THR A 190 -11.74 -10.52 -6.09
C THR A 190 -10.88 -11.49 -5.27
N GLY A 191 -11.52 -12.48 -4.64
CA GLY A 191 -10.87 -13.53 -3.86
C GLY A 191 -10.20 -13.05 -2.56
N SER A 192 -10.44 -11.81 -2.12
CA SER A 192 -9.81 -11.26 -0.92
C SER A 192 -10.53 -11.68 0.37
N ASN A 193 -9.78 -11.68 1.48
CA ASN A 193 -10.34 -11.80 2.82
C ASN A 193 -10.58 -10.42 3.43
N LEU A 194 -11.83 -10.01 3.50
CA LEU A 194 -12.27 -8.72 4.03
C LEU A 194 -12.96 -8.85 5.40
N SER A 195 -12.79 -9.98 6.11
CA SER A 195 -13.46 -10.17 7.40
C SER A 195 -13.11 -9.06 8.40
N ASN A 196 -14.13 -8.56 9.10
CA ASN A 196 -14.00 -7.48 10.11
C ASN A 196 -13.46 -6.14 9.56
N VAL A 197 -13.57 -5.87 8.28
CA VAL A 197 -13.16 -4.59 7.67
C VAL A 197 -14.15 -3.49 8.03
N ASN A 198 -13.64 -2.30 8.32
CA ASN A 198 -14.47 -1.11 8.51
C ASN A 198 -14.51 -0.27 7.21
N PHE A 199 -15.68 -0.21 6.58
CA PHE A 199 -15.94 0.58 5.37
C PHE A 199 -16.75 1.86 5.63
N THR A 200 -16.86 2.34 6.86
CA THR A 200 -17.65 3.52 7.17
C THR A 200 -17.24 4.74 6.32
N GLY A 201 -18.21 5.36 5.66
CA GLY A 201 -17.98 6.56 4.85
C GLY A 201 -17.16 6.37 3.59
N THR A 202 -16.97 5.14 3.12
CA THR A 202 -16.24 4.86 1.87
C THR A 202 -17.09 5.14 0.64
N SER A 203 -16.42 5.46 -0.49
CA SER A 203 -17.03 5.49 -1.82
C SER A 203 -16.71 4.20 -2.56
N MET A 204 -17.75 3.39 -2.91
CA MET A 204 -17.61 2.06 -3.50
C MET A 204 -18.11 1.95 -4.94
N LYS A 205 -18.15 3.04 -5.68
CA LYS A 205 -18.61 3.01 -7.07
C LYS A 205 -17.77 2.05 -7.91
N ASN A 206 -18.44 1.07 -8.56
CA ASN A 206 -17.83 0.03 -9.39
C ASN A 206 -16.81 -0.87 -8.65
N THR A 207 -16.84 -0.92 -7.32
CA THR A 207 -16.00 -1.84 -6.53
C THR A 207 -16.46 -3.27 -6.74
N LYS A 208 -15.53 -4.23 -6.87
CA LYS A 208 -15.82 -5.64 -7.13
C LYS A 208 -15.47 -6.51 -5.93
N PHE A 209 -16.43 -7.32 -5.48
CA PHE A 209 -16.32 -8.26 -4.37
C PHE A 209 -16.60 -9.71 -4.83
N LEU A 210 -15.96 -10.14 -5.91
CA LEU A 210 -16.15 -11.50 -6.45
C LEU A 210 -15.38 -12.51 -5.62
N SER A 211 -16.05 -13.61 -5.22
CA SER A 211 -15.45 -14.71 -4.44
C SER A 211 -14.74 -14.25 -3.15
N SER A 212 -15.16 -13.12 -2.58
CA SER A 212 -14.54 -12.53 -1.39
C SER A 212 -15.22 -12.96 -0.09
N ASN A 213 -14.45 -12.89 1.01
CA ASN A 213 -14.96 -13.11 2.37
C ASN A 213 -15.33 -11.77 3.02
N LEU A 214 -16.62 -11.53 3.23
CA LEU A 214 -17.20 -10.32 3.81
C LEU A 214 -17.78 -10.58 5.22
N SER A 215 -17.25 -11.57 5.96
CA SER A 215 -17.74 -11.90 7.30
C SER A 215 -17.57 -10.74 8.27
N ASN A 216 -18.57 -10.51 9.10
CA ASN A 216 -18.60 -9.49 10.16
C ASN A 216 -18.41 -8.06 9.61
N ILE A 217 -18.91 -7.77 8.40
CA ILE A 217 -18.95 -6.40 7.88
C ILE A 217 -20.34 -5.82 8.17
N ASP A 218 -20.36 -4.59 8.68
CA ASP A 218 -21.56 -3.77 8.76
C ASP A 218 -21.66 -2.87 7.54
N PHE A 219 -22.66 -3.11 6.68
CA PHE A 219 -22.97 -2.29 5.52
C PHE A 219 -24.03 -1.21 5.79
N ASN A 220 -24.51 -1.04 7.03
CA ASN A 220 -25.44 0.01 7.35
C ASN A 220 -24.84 1.39 7.06
N ASN A 221 -25.63 2.26 6.41
CA ASN A 221 -25.22 3.61 6.01
C ASN A 221 -24.03 3.67 5.04
N ILE A 222 -23.75 2.60 4.29
CA ILE A 222 -22.76 2.57 3.21
C ILE A 222 -23.49 2.44 1.88
N ASP A 223 -23.21 3.34 0.92
CA ASP A 223 -23.76 3.22 -0.43
C ASP A 223 -23.02 2.15 -1.23
N ILE A 224 -23.63 0.97 -1.32
CA ILE A 224 -23.15 -0.17 -2.11
C ILE A 224 -23.91 -0.32 -3.44
N SER A 225 -24.78 0.64 -3.80
CA SER A 225 -25.69 0.55 -4.95
C SER A 225 -24.99 0.31 -6.30
N GLN A 226 -23.74 0.72 -6.42
CA GLN A 226 -22.92 0.57 -7.62
C GLN A 226 -21.74 -0.41 -7.44
N ALA A 227 -21.73 -1.21 -6.36
CA ALA A 227 -20.77 -2.27 -6.14
C ALA A 227 -21.24 -3.60 -6.75
N TYR A 228 -20.30 -4.47 -7.09
CA TYR A 228 -20.55 -5.79 -7.70
C TYR A 228 -20.20 -6.88 -6.69
N PHE A 229 -21.15 -7.77 -6.42
CA PHE A 229 -20.98 -8.91 -5.52
C PHE A 229 -21.30 -10.20 -6.28
N GLU A 230 -20.42 -11.19 -6.17
CA GLU A 230 -20.62 -12.51 -6.77
C GLU A 230 -19.92 -13.57 -5.94
N ASP A 231 -20.59 -14.68 -5.66
CA ASP A 231 -20.05 -15.84 -4.93
C ASP A 231 -19.39 -15.49 -3.58
N ILE A 232 -19.93 -14.52 -2.86
CA ILE A 232 -19.36 -14.03 -1.60
C ILE A 232 -19.59 -14.96 -0.42
N PHE A 233 -18.73 -14.89 0.60
CA PHE A 233 -18.97 -15.47 1.91
C PHE A 233 -19.39 -14.36 2.89
N PHE A 234 -20.60 -14.47 3.46
CA PHE A 234 -21.18 -13.47 4.35
C PHE A 234 -21.97 -14.14 5.47
N CYS A 235 -21.83 -13.68 6.73
CA CYS A 235 -22.53 -14.23 7.90
C CYS A 235 -22.42 -15.75 8.05
N GLY A 236 -21.25 -16.33 7.81
CA GLY A 236 -21.03 -17.78 7.94
C GLY A 236 -21.64 -18.61 6.80
N LYS A 237 -22.20 -17.98 5.76
CA LYS A 237 -22.81 -18.63 4.60
C LYS A 237 -22.13 -18.21 3.30
N ARG A 238 -22.01 -19.14 2.38
CA ARG A 238 -21.65 -18.83 0.99
C ARG A 238 -22.91 -18.43 0.23
N ILE A 239 -22.91 -17.24 -0.37
CA ILE A 239 -23.98 -16.72 -1.21
C ILE A 239 -23.49 -16.81 -2.64
N LEU A 240 -24.11 -17.71 -3.43
CA LEU A 240 -23.72 -17.97 -4.81
C LEU A 240 -24.48 -17.08 -5.79
N GLY A 241 -23.83 -16.72 -6.88
CA GLY A 241 -24.39 -15.97 -7.98
C GLY A 241 -24.19 -14.46 -7.88
N GLU A 242 -24.62 -13.77 -8.94
CA GLU A 242 -24.50 -12.31 -9.04
C GLU A 242 -25.53 -11.62 -8.15
N ILE A 243 -25.03 -10.72 -7.28
CA ILE A 243 -25.86 -9.87 -6.44
C ILE A 243 -25.72 -8.46 -7.01
N ARG A 244 -26.78 -7.98 -7.68
CA ARG A 244 -26.82 -6.59 -8.15
C ARG A 244 -27.42 -5.69 -7.08
N ALA A 245 -26.63 -4.73 -6.63
CA ALA A 245 -27.14 -3.62 -5.86
C ALA A 245 -28.00 -2.74 -6.78
N ARG A 246 -29.31 -2.96 -6.82
CA ARG A 246 -30.22 -1.95 -7.35
C ARG A 246 -30.40 -0.85 -6.32
N SER A 247 -30.30 0.40 -6.79
CA SER A 247 -30.59 1.61 -6.02
C SER A 247 -31.87 1.43 -5.19
N ILE A 248 -31.72 1.42 -3.87
CA ILE A 248 -32.86 1.38 -2.92
C ILE A 248 -33.64 2.72 -2.95
N PHE A 249 -33.19 3.72 -3.72
CA PHE A 249 -33.76 5.06 -3.74
C PHE A 249 -34.84 5.32 -4.80
N ASP A 250 -35.04 4.45 -5.77
CA ASP A 250 -36.16 4.56 -6.71
C ASP A 250 -37.30 3.65 -6.26
N GLY A 251 -38.20 4.16 -5.42
CA GLY A 251 -39.35 3.50 -4.80
C GLY A 251 -40.32 2.78 -5.75
N ILE A 252 -39.85 1.94 -6.66
CA ILE A 252 -40.64 1.08 -7.53
C ILE A 252 -40.27 -0.37 -7.26
N ILE A 253 -41.02 -0.99 -6.36
CA ILE A 253 -41.06 -2.44 -6.17
C ILE A 253 -41.76 -3.03 -7.40
N THR A 254 -41.02 -3.58 -8.35
CA THR A 254 -41.57 -4.53 -9.33
C THR A 254 -41.05 -5.92 -9.00
N GLU A 255 -42.00 -6.79 -8.75
CA GLU A 255 -41.87 -8.16 -8.29
C GLU A 255 -40.93 -9.04 -9.13
N LYS A 256 -40.26 -9.96 -8.41
CA LYS A 256 -39.63 -11.23 -8.82
C LYS A 256 -38.15 -11.23 -9.12
N LYS A 257 -37.42 -11.30 -8.08
CA LYS A 257 -36.35 -12.19 -7.59
C LYS A 257 -35.90 -11.58 -6.29
N GLU A 258 -35.91 -12.36 -5.20
CA GLU A 258 -35.45 -11.89 -3.88
C GLU A 258 -34.12 -11.19 -4.08
N ASP A 259 -34.10 -9.85 -3.91
CA ASP A 259 -32.90 -9.06 -4.05
C ASP A 259 -31.96 -9.46 -2.92
N ASN A 260 -30.93 -10.23 -3.24
CA ASN A 260 -29.94 -10.72 -2.29
C ASN A 260 -29.25 -9.61 -1.48
N ILE A 261 -29.41 -8.34 -1.87
CA ILE A 261 -28.92 -7.17 -1.13
C ILE A 261 -29.81 -6.82 0.06
N SER A 262 -31.12 -6.93 -0.08
CA SER A 262 -32.01 -6.83 1.09
C SER A 262 -31.66 -7.90 2.12
N ILE A 263 -31.15 -9.06 1.68
CA ILE A 263 -30.62 -10.12 2.52
C ILE A 263 -29.31 -9.67 3.20
N LEU A 264 -28.38 -9.04 2.50
CA LEU A 264 -27.13 -8.53 3.09
C LEU A 264 -27.40 -7.43 4.14
N MET A 265 -28.40 -6.57 3.93
CA MET A 265 -28.79 -5.51 4.86
C MET A 265 -29.71 -5.99 5.98
N SER A 266 -30.47 -7.09 5.79
CA SER A 266 -31.35 -7.66 6.80
C SER A 266 -30.69 -8.71 7.69
N LEU A 267 -29.56 -9.25 7.28
CA LEU A 267 -28.76 -10.18 8.08
C LEU A 267 -27.85 -9.37 9.00
N SER A 268 -28.37 -8.96 10.17
CA SER A 268 -27.47 -8.67 11.29
C SER A 268 -26.74 -9.96 11.63
N CYS A 269 -25.43 -9.98 11.44
CA CYS A 269 -24.57 -11.10 11.81
C CYS A 269 -24.27 -11.14 13.32
N TYR A 270 -25.24 -10.79 14.17
CA TYR A 270 -25.13 -10.78 15.64
C TYR A 270 -25.93 -11.91 16.26
#